data_78297ed691bd7e1fe0f4f7c5f63ad9ea
#
_entry.id   78297ed691bd7e1fe0f4f7c5f63ad9ea
#
_cell.length_a   1.000
_cell.length_b   1.000
_cell.length_c   1.000
_cell.angle_alpha   90.00
_cell.angle_beta   90.00
_cell.angle_gamma   90.00
#
_symmetry.space_group_name_H-M   'P 1'
#
loop_
_entity.id
_entity.type
_entity.pdbx_description
1 polymer ?
#
loop_
_entity_poly.entity_id
_entity_poly.type
_entity_poly.pdbx_seq_one_letter_code
_entity_poly.pdbx_strand_id
1 'polypeptide(L)'
;MQVLIFGCGAIGSNLALELARKCFSTSTYLDIVLLDYDVVEKRNLAVQAFLPKHIGLPKVDAVEDLIREFSNISVSKLNLKLTEENLTEIINFVNSSDEVSILVDCFDNLDARNLTWKLGQVLDIPVIHAGMSEKGSGYVSWSTNDYDTFPLSPKNTNPKRIKEIAEVQKSLKTLPPCELNGFRSLVLNTSIATANALFIYLGIDNSQAIGPTNRAPGFRSNWATTNNTITFLEQISM
;
A
#
# COMPACT_ATOMS: atom_id res chain seq x y z
N MET A 1 7.96 4.63 14.72
CA MET A 1 7.38 3.57 13.85
C MET A 1 7.60 3.95 12.41
N GLN A 2 7.98 3.00 11.59
CA GLN A 2 8.26 3.24 10.17
C GLN A 2 7.29 2.44 9.28
N VAL A 3 6.71 3.11 8.28
CA VAL A 3 5.86 2.51 7.25
C VAL A 3 6.53 2.71 5.88
N LEU A 4 6.80 1.60 5.18
CA LEU A 4 7.37 1.66 3.84
C LEU A 4 6.23 1.57 2.81
N ILE A 5 6.02 2.63 2.04
CA ILE A 5 5.01 2.69 0.97
C ILE A 5 5.72 2.49 -0.36
N PHE A 6 5.49 1.36 -0.99
CA PHE A 6 6.07 0.97 -2.26
C PHE A 6 5.05 1.16 -3.39
N GLY A 7 5.38 2.08 -4.32
CA GLY A 7 4.49 2.56 -5.35
C GLY A 7 3.72 3.82 -4.92
N CYS A 8 4.16 4.99 -5.37
CA CYS A 8 3.54 6.30 -5.10
C CYS A 8 2.52 6.70 -6.18
N GLY A 9 1.83 5.71 -6.75
CA GLY A 9 0.78 5.90 -7.76
C GLY A 9 -0.57 6.30 -7.15
N ALA A 10 -1.67 5.79 -7.75
CA ALA A 10 -3.03 6.13 -7.36
C ALA A 10 -3.31 5.82 -5.88
N ILE A 11 -3.02 4.59 -5.42
CA ILE A 11 -3.26 4.20 -4.03
C ILE A 11 -2.21 4.84 -3.12
N GLY A 12 -0.92 4.69 -3.41
CA GLY A 12 0.15 5.10 -2.50
C GLY A 12 0.20 6.60 -2.22
N SER A 13 -0.03 7.46 -3.23
CA SER A 13 -0.04 8.91 -3.01
C SER A 13 -1.22 9.37 -2.13
N ASN A 14 -2.42 8.78 -2.34
CA ASN A 14 -3.59 9.07 -1.51
C ASN A 14 -3.43 8.47 -0.10
N LEU A 15 -2.85 7.27 0.01
CA LEU A 15 -2.55 6.63 1.30
C LEU A 15 -1.62 7.50 2.14
N ALA A 16 -0.50 7.98 1.57
CA ALA A 16 0.45 8.82 2.30
C ALA A 16 -0.24 10.08 2.86
N LEU A 17 -1.12 10.71 2.07
CA LEU A 17 -1.89 11.88 2.52
C LEU A 17 -2.88 11.52 3.64
N GLU A 18 -3.58 10.39 3.56
CA GLU A 18 -4.49 9.94 4.61
C GLU A 18 -3.74 9.58 5.91
N LEU A 19 -2.57 8.96 5.81
CA LEU A 19 -1.71 8.69 6.97
C LEU A 19 -1.27 10.00 7.64
N ALA A 20 -0.81 10.98 6.85
CA ALA A 20 -0.38 12.27 7.36
C ALA A 20 -1.50 13.02 8.10
N ARG A 21 -2.70 13.06 7.51
CA ARG A 21 -3.89 13.66 8.14
C ARG A 21 -4.24 13.00 9.47
N LYS A 22 -4.24 11.67 9.48
CA LYS A 22 -4.60 10.92 10.68
C LYS A 22 -3.55 11.09 11.77
N CYS A 23 -2.27 10.96 11.45
CA CYS A 23 -1.18 11.17 12.40
C CYS A 23 -1.22 12.58 13.02
N PHE A 24 -1.50 13.58 12.19
CA PHE A 24 -1.67 14.96 12.69
C PHE A 24 -2.86 15.08 13.66
N SER A 25 -4.01 14.51 13.31
CA SER A 25 -5.23 14.57 14.13
C SER A 25 -5.13 13.81 15.45
N THR A 26 -4.30 12.76 15.49
CA THR A 26 -4.08 11.93 16.70
C THR A 26 -2.80 12.26 17.46
N SER A 27 -2.04 13.26 17.01
CA SER A 27 -0.71 13.61 17.54
C SER A 27 0.27 12.42 17.56
N THR A 28 0.14 11.53 16.57
CA THR A 28 1.01 10.36 16.41
C THR A 28 2.15 10.69 15.46
N TYR A 29 3.38 10.28 15.82
CA TYR A 29 4.54 10.40 14.93
C TYR A 29 4.74 9.14 14.09
N LEU A 30 5.01 9.33 12.79
CA LEU A 30 5.22 8.27 11.84
C LEU A 30 6.36 8.61 10.88
N ASP A 31 7.27 7.66 10.68
CA ASP A 31 8.27 7.72 9.64
C ASP A 31 7.76 7.01 8.40
N ILE A 32 7.72 7.69 7.26
CA ILE A 32 7.29 7.13 5.98
C ILE A 32 8.50 7.01 5.06
N VAL A 33 8.72 5.80 4.55
CA VAL A 33 9.69 5.55 3.48
C VAL A 33 8.91 5.37 2.18
N LEU A 34 9.19 6.21 1.20
CA LEU A 34 8.56 6.18 -0.12
C LEU A 34 9.49 5.52 -1.14
N LEU A 35 8.98 4.56 -1.90
CA LEU A 35 9.71 3.97 -3.01
C LEU A 35 8.88 4.06 -4.29
N ASP A 36 9.40 4.78 -5.27
CA ASP A 36 8.89 4.86 -6.64
C ASP A 36 9.97 5.48 -7.55
N TYR A 37 10.01 5.14 -8.84
CA TYR A 37 10.98 5.67 -9.80
C TYR A 37 10.34 6.58 -10.85
N ASP A 38 9.02 6.64 -10.89
CA ASP A 38 8.28 7.40 -11.88
C ASP A 38 8.28 8.90 -11.58
N VAL A 39 7.96 9.67 -12.62
CA VAL A 39 7.66 11.09 -12.52
C VAL A 39 6.16 11.35 -12.62
N VAL A 40 5.72 12.47 -12.07
CA VAL A 40 4.31 12.89 -12.16
C VAL A 40 4.01 13.39 -13.56
N GLU A 41 3.02 12.81 -14.20
CA GLU A 41 2.51 13.22 -15.51
C GLU A 41 1.12 13.88 -15.37
N LYS A 42 0.74 14.71 -16.35
CA LYS A 42 -0.57 15.38 -16.36
C LYS A 42 -1.74 14.41 -16.20
N ARG A 43 -1.65 13.23 -16.81
CA ARG A 43 -2.69 12.17 -16.73
C ARG A 43 -2.86 11.63 -15.31
N ASN A 44 -1.82 11.68 -14.47
CA ASN A 44 -1.88 11.19 -13.10
C ASN A 44 -2.81 12.02 -12.21
N LEU A 45 -3.02 13.30 -12.52
CA LEU A 45 -3.83 14.22 -11.70
C LEU A 45 -5.30 13.81 -11.57
N ALA A 46 -5.80 12.95 -12.47
CA ALA A 46 -7.18 12.50 -12.43
C ALA A 46 -7.50 11.67 -11.18
N VAL A 47 -6.56 10.82 -10.73
CA VAL A 47 -6.80 9.84 -9.66
C VAL A 47 -5.71 9.80 -8.58
N GLN A 48 -4.50 10.31 -8.87
CA GLN A 48 -3.42 10.43 -7.89
C GLN A 48 -3.56 11.74 -7.09
N ALA A 49 -2.96 11.81 -5.93
CA ALA A 49 -3.11 12.97 -5.04
C ALA A 49 -2.36 14.22 -5.50
N PHE A 50 -1.66 14.15 -6.62
CA PHE A 50 -0.78 15.22 -7.10
C PHE A 50 -1.52 16.47 -7.58
N LEU A 51 -0.82 17.59 -7.51
CA LEU A 51 -1.26 18.91 -7.96
C LEU A 51 -0.55 19.30 -9.28
N PRO A 52 -1.09 20.26 -10.06
CA PRO A 52 -0.44 20.72 -11.30
C PRO A 52 1.02 21.13 -11.14
N LYS A 53 1.40 21.68 -9.98
CA LYS A 53 2.79 22.06 -9.67
C LYS A 53 3.77 20.89 -9.58
N HIS A 54 3.26 19.66 -9.41
CA HIS A 54 4.09 18.47 -9.28
C HIS A 54 4.44 17.83 -10.63
N ILE A 55 3.81 18.24 -11.74
CA ILE A 55 4.10 17.69 -13.06
C ILE A 55 5.59 17.80 -13.38
N GLY A 56 6.22 16.65 -13.70
CA GLY A 56 7.65 16.54 -13.98
C GLY A 56 8.53 16.24 -12.78
N LEU A 57 8.02 16.31 -11.55
CA LEU A 57 8.76 15.90 -10.36
C LEU A 57 8.75 14.39 -10.19
N PRO A 58 9.78 13.77 -9.59
CA PRO A 58 9.70 12.42 -9.10
C PRO A 58 8.49 12.24 -8.18
N LYS A 59 7.77 11.11 -8.30
CA LYS A 59 6.57 10.88 -7.51
C LYS A 59 6.85 10.90 -6.00
N VAL A 60 8.00 10.38 -5.57
CA VAL A 60 8.41 10.42 -4.17
C VAL A 60 8.59 11.84 -3.63
N ASP A 61 9.14 12.76 -4.45
CA ASP A 61 9.27 14.17 -4.09
C ASP A 61 7.92 14.89 -4.05
N ALA A 62 7.03 14.54 -4.98
CA ALA A 62 5.70 15.09 -5.02
C ALA A 62 4.83 14.63 -3.83
N VAL A 63 4.97 13.37 -3.37
CA VAL A 63 4.31 12.90 -2.15
C VAL A 63 4.87 13.60 -0.92
N GLU A 64 6.18 13.74 -0.81
CA GLU A 64 6.79 14.52 0.30
C GLU A 64 6.23 15.95 0.34
N ASP A 65 6.14 16.62 -0.82
CA ASP A 65 5.58 17.99 -0.90
C ASP A 65 4.11 18.05 -0.47
N LEU A 66 3.32 17.01 -0.74
CA LEU A 66 1.92 16.92 -0.31
C LEU A 66 1.74 16.83 1.19
N ILE A 67 2.68 16.19 1.89
CA ILE A 67 2.54 15.88 3.32
C ILE A 67 3.47 16.67 4.23
N ARG A 68 4.33 17.52 3.66
CA ARG A 68 5.34 18.30 4.42
C ARG A 68 4.75 19.21 5.50
N GLU A 69 3.53 19.69 5.30
CA GLU A 69 2.86 20.58 6.25
C GLU A 69 2.36 19.85 7.51
N PHE A 70 2.36 18.53 7.49
CA PHE A 70 2.00 17.70 8.62
C PHE A 70 3.25 17.40 9.46
N SER A 71 3.48 18.16 10.51
CA SER A 71 4.71 18.16 11.33
C SER A 71 5.00 16.83 12.04
N ASN A 72 4.05 15.90 12.05
CA ASN A 72 4.18 14.59 12.71
C ASN A 72 4.68 13.49 11.76
N ILE A 73 5.10 13.86 10.55
CA ILE A 73 5.58 12.91 9.55
C ILE A 73 7.04 13.22 9.22
N SER A 74 7.88 12.21 9.32
CA SER A 74 9.21 12.19 8.72
C SER A 74 9.16 11.40 7.41
N VAL A 75 9.88 11.85 6.38
CA VAL A 75 9.87 11.20 5.06
C VAL A 75 11.30 10.88 4.62
N SER A 76 11.51 9.62 4.28
CA SER A 76 12.68 9.14 3.55
C SER A 76 12.27 8.67 2.15
N LYS A 77 13.14 8.85 1.15
CA LYS A 77 12.79 8.59 -0.25
C LYS A 77 13.78 7.67 -0.92
N LEU A 78 13.28 6.69 -1.63
CA LEU A 78 14.01 5.80 -2.51
C LEU A 78 13.48 5.99 -3.95
N ASN A 79 14.09 6.95 -4.68
CA ASN A 79 13.73 7.21 -6.07
C ASN A 79 14.41 6.18 -6.98
N LEU A 80 13.91 4.94 -6.94
CA LEU A 80 14.46 3.83 -7.70
C LEU A 80 13.36 2.81 -8.05
N LYS A 81 13.59 2.06 -9.12
CA LYS A 81 12.75 0.93 -9.49
C LYS A 81 13.10 -0.29 -8.64
N LEU A 82 12.09 -0.93 -8.05
CA LEU A 82 12.30 -2.19 -7.34
C LEU A 82 12.66 -3.31 -8.34
N THR A 83 13.83 -3.91 -8.17
CA THR A 83 14.35 -5.02 -8.99
C THR A 83 15.06 -6.05 -8.12
N GLU A 84 15.31 -7.25 -8.65
CA GLU A 84 16.08 -8.27 -7.92
C GLU A 84 17.49 -7.78 -7.56
N GLU A 85 18.11 -6.98 -8.43
CA GLU A 85 19.49 -6.52 -8.28
C GLU A 85 19.64 -5.55 -7.09
N ASN A 86 18.59 -4.75 -6.79
CA ASN A 86 18.66 -3.75 -5.71
C ASN A 86 17.99 -4.16 -4.41
N LEU A 87 17.45 -5.39 -4.32
CA LEU A 87 16.86 -5.89 -3.08
C LEU A 87 17.81 -5.81 -1.89
N THR A 88 19.09 -6.14 -2.09
CA THR A 88 20.10 -6.09 -1.01
C THR A 88 20.30 -4.66 -0.49
N GLU A 89 20.29 -3.65 -1.39
CA GLU A 89 20.40 -2.24 -1.00
C GLU A 89 19.19 -1.83 -0.15
N ILE A 90 17.98 -2.23 -0.56
CA ILE A 90 16.75 -1.92 0.17
C ILE A 90 16.74 -2.65 1.53
N ILE A 91 17.16 -3.90 1.59
CA ILE A 91 17.29 -4.65 2.85
C ILE A 91 18.25 -3.93 3.80
N ASN A 92 19.41 -3.50 3.31
CA ASN A 92 20.39 -2.77 4.13
C ASN A 92 19.81 -1.42 4.61
N PHE A 93 19.10 -0.71 3.74
CA PHE A 93 18.43 0.54 4.11
C PHE A 93 17.39 0.32 5.23
N VAL A 94 16.56 -0.70 5.08
CA VAL A 94 15.54 -1.05 6.08
C VAL A 94 16.18 -1.47 7.40
N ASN A 95 17.19 -2.33 7.36
CA ASN A 95 17.91 -2.82 8.55
C ASN A 95 18.77 -1.73 9.24
N SER A 96 19.02 -0.60 8.60
CA SER A 96 19.69 0.54 9.25
C SER A 96 18.78 1.31 10.20
N SER A 97 17.48 1.03 10.16
CA SER A 97 16.46 1.59 11.07
C SER A 97 16.01 0.50 12.04
N ASP A 98 16.09 0.77 13.33
CA ASP A 98 15.62 -0.16 14.39
C ASP A 98 14.06 -0.23 14.47
N GLU A 99 13.35 0.50 13.61
CA GLU A 99 11.93 0.77 13.78
C GLU A 99 11.03 0.38 12.60
N VAL A 100 11.44 -0.52 11.72
CA VAL A 100 10.55 -0.93 10.62
C VAL A 100 9.37 -1.72 11.16
N SER A 101 8.18 -1.21 10.93
CA SER A 101 6.96 -1.83 11.40
C SER A 101 6.22 -2.59 10.30
N ILE A 102 6.22 -2.10 9.05
CA ILE A 102 5.36 -2.68 8.00
C ILE A 102 5.71 -2.19 6.59
N LEU A 103 5.56 -3.09 5.61
CA LEU A 103 5.56 -2.79 4.18
C LEU A 103 4.14 -2.61 3.64
N VAL A 104 3.94 -1.64 2.77
CA VAL A 104 2.69 -1.45 2.02
C VAL A 104 2.97 -1.49 0.53
N ASP A 105 2.47 -2.52 -0.14
CA ASP A 105 2.56 -2.71 -1.57
C ASP A 105 1.38 -2.03 -2.27
N CYS A 106 1.68 -0.94 -2.98
CA CYS A 106 0.74 -0.18 -3.80
C CYS A 106 1.09 -0.23 -5.30
N PHE A 107 1.94 -1.16 -5.72
CA PHE A 107 2.31 -1.31 -7.12
C PHE A 107 1.13 -1.82 -7.97
N ASP A 108 1.14 -1.44 -9.24
CA ASP A 108 0.16 -1.85 -10.25
C ASP A 108 0.65 -3.02 -11.13
N ASN A 109 1.89 -3.46 -10.96
CA ASN A 109 2.48 -4.56 -11.70
C ASN A 109 2.87 -5.73 -10.79
N LEU A 110 2.74 -6.93 -11.34
CA LEU A 110 2.90 -8.17 -10.58
C LEU A 110 4.35 -8.44 -10.16
N ASP A 111 5.33 -8.06 -11.00
CA ASP A 111 6.74 -8.33 -10.71
C ASP A 111 7.19 -7.54 -9.46
N ALA A 112 6.85 -6.25 -9.40
CA ALA A 112 7.14 -5.43 -8.22
C ALA A 112 6.37 -5.92 -6.97
N ARG A 113 5.12 -6.39 -7.11
CA ARG A 113 4.35 -6.98 -6.02
C ARG A 113 5.01 -8.23 -5.47
N ASN A 114 5.48 -9.13 -6.35
CA ASN A 114 6.19 -10.35 -5.95
C ASN A 114 7.52 -10.01 -5.24
N LEU A 115 8.23 -8.99 -5.71
CA LEU A 115 9.46 -8.53 -5.05
C LEU A 115 9.17 -7.93 -3.68
N THR A 116 8.11 -7.14 -3.54
CA THR A 116 7.69 -6.59 -2.24
C THR A 116 7.31 -7.70 -1.26
N TRP A 117 6.55 -8.71 -1.71
CA TRP A 117 6.25 -9.88 -0.90
C TRP A 117 7.52 -10.62 -0.46
N LYS A 118 8.46 -10.89 -1.40
CA LYS A 118 9.74 -11.52 -1.12
C LYS A 118 10.56 -10.73 -0.11
N LEU A 119 10.57 -9.40 -0.23
CA LEU A 119 11.26 -8.51 0.70
C LEU A 119 10.68 -8.63 2.11
N GLY A 120 9.36 -8.66 2.25
CA GLY A 120 8.70 -8.89 3.54
C GLY A 120 9.09 -10.22 4.18
N GLN A 121 9.21 -11.29 3.36
CA GLN A 121 9.66 -12.60 3.83
C GLN A 121 11.11 -12.58 4.33
N VAL A 122 12.00 -11.89 3.61
CA VAL A 122 13.43 -11.82 3.98
C VAL A 122 13.63 -10.97 5.24
N LEU A 123 12.89 -9.90 5.38
CA LEU A 123 12.97 -8.98 6.53
C LEU A 123 12.14 -9.44 7.73
N ASP A 124 11.35 -10.50 7.58
CA ASP A 124 10.39 -10.99 8.59
C ASP A 124 9.40 -9.90 9.07
N ILE A 125 8.95 -9.07 8.13
CA ILE A 125 7.96 -8.02 8.39
C ILE A 125 6.68 -8.24 7.59
N PRO A 126 5.52 -7.85 8.14
CA PRO A 126 4.26 -8.00 7.42
C PRO A 126 4.18 -7.07 6.21
N VAL A 127 3.46 -7.53 5.19
CA VAL A 127 3.16 -6.75 3.99
C VAL A 127 1.65 -6.58 3.87
N ILE A 128 1.20 -5.33 3.73
CA ILE A 128 -0.14 -5.03 3.24
C ILE A 128 -0.09 -4.89 1.73
N HIS A 129 -0.90 -5.65 1.02
CA HIS A 129 -1.09 -5.51 -0.42
C HIS A 129 -2.39 -4.76 -0.69
N ALA A 130 -2.29 -3.62 -1.33
CA ALA A 130 -3.42 -2.81 -1.77
C ALA A 130 -3.50 -2.77 -3.29
N GLY A 131 -4.68 -2.96 -3.85
CA GLY A 131 -4.84 -2.98 -5.30
C GLY A 131 -6.29 -2.82 -5.75
N MET A 132 -6.44 -2.67 -7.06
CA MET A 132 -7.75 -2.54 -7.72
C MET A 132 -7.86 -3.52 -8.86
N SER A 133 -9.08 -3.99 -9.14
CA SER A 133 -9.41 -4.85 -10.26
C SER A 133 -10.09 -4.06 -11.37
N GLU A 134 -10.01 -4.57 -12.61
CA GLU A 134 -10.75 -4.04 -13.78
C GLU A 134 -12.25 -3.97 -13.55
N LYS A 135 -12.79 -4.83 -12.69
CA LYS A 135 -14.21 -4.92 -12.40
C LYS A 135 -14.71 -3.86 -11.43
N GLY A 136 -13.88 -2.86 -11.09
CA GLY A 136 -14.26 -1.78 -10.21
C GLY A 136 -14.34 -2.16 -8.74
N SER A 137 -13.56 -3.13 -8.32
CA SER A 137 -13.37 -3.49 -6.90
C SER A 137 -11.92 -3.29 -6.48
N GLY A 138 -11.72 -2.85 -5.24
CA GLY A 138 -10.43 -2.79 -4.59
C GLY A 138 -10.28 -3.88 -3.55
N TYR A 139 -9.06 -4.13 -3.15
CA TYR A 139 -8.74 -5.06 -2.08
C TYR A 139 -7.60 -4.53 -1.23
N VAL A 140 -7.61 -4.95 0.03
CA VAL A 140 -6.50 -4.81 0.98
C VAL A 140 -6.33 -6.16 1.65
N SER A 141 -5.16 -6.74 1.55
CA SER A 141 -4.86 -8.06 2.11
C SER A 141 -3.48 -8.09 2.74
N TRP A 142 -3.21 -9.11 3.54
CA TRP A 142 -1.96 -9.27 4.28
C TRP A 142 -1.17 -10.47 3.81
N SER A 143 0.15 -10.37 3.89
CA SER A 143 1.04 -11.52 3.83
C SER A 143 2.14 -11.44 4.90
N THR A 144 2.46 -12.59 5.46
CA THR A 144 3.57 -12.78 6.41
C THR A 144 4.15 -14.17 6.23
N ASN A 145 5.19 -14.48 7.02
CA ASN A 145 5.77 -15.83 7.05
C ASN A 145 4.76 -16.89 7.47
N ASP A 146 3.87 -16.56 8.42
CA ASP A 146 2.91 -17.53 9.00
C ASP A 146 1.58 -17.54 8.24
N TYR A 147 1.18 -16.39 7.71
CA TYR A 147 -0.10 -16.24 7.04
C TYR A 147 0.02 -15.40 5.77
N ASP A 148 -0.37 -15.97 4.66
CA ASP A 148 -0.31 -15.34 3.35
C ASP A 148 -1.70 -15.30 2.72
N THR A 149 -2.31 -14.12 2.71
CA THR A 149 -3.60 -13.86 2.08
C THR A 149 -3.46 -13.27 0.68
N PHE A 150 -2.22 -12.96 0.26
CA PHE A 150 -2.00 -12.40 -1.06
C PHE A 150 -2.41 -13.39 -2.15
N PRO A 151 -3.42 -13.06 -2.98
CA PRO A 151 -3.99 -14.02 -3.94
C PRO A 151 -2.98 -14.48 -5.00
N LEU A 152 -1.92 -13.71 -5.20
CA LEU A 152 -0.87 -13.96 -6.17
C LEU A 152 0.38 -14.58 -5.55
N SER A 153 0.32 -15.00 -4.29
CA SER A 153 1.46 -15.61 -3.62
C SER A 153 1.99 -16.83 -4.36
N PRO A 154 3.30 -16.88 -4.62
CA PRO A 154 3.93 -18.06 -5.25
C PRO A 154 3.86 -19.32 -4.38
N LYS A 155 3.58 -19.21 -3.07
CA LYS A 155 3.35 -20.37 -2.20
C LYS A 155 2.03 -21.08 -2.46
N ASN A 156 1.12 -20.46 -3.20
CA ASN A 156 -0.19 -21.05 -3.44
C ASN A 156 -0.12 -22.12 -4.53
N THR A 157 -0.10 -23.37 -4.13
CA THR A 157 -0.05 -24.54 -5.01
C THR A 157 -1.43 -25.04 -5.45
N ASN A 158 -2.52 -24.40 -5.01
CA ASN A 158 -3.88 -24.80 -5.39
C ASN A 158 -4.12 -24.53 -6.89
N PRO A 159 -4.44 -25.56 -7.72
CA PRO A 159 -4.63 -25.40 -9.16
C PRO A 159 -5.69 -24.38 -9.57
N LYS A 160 -6.76 -24.26 -8.75
CA LYS A 160 -7.82 -23.26 -8.96
C LYS A 160 -7.27 -21.84 -8.78
N ARG A 161 -6.48 -21.63 -7.73
CA ARG A 161 -5.80 -20.35 -7.46
C ARG A 161 -4.76 -20.01 -8.51
N ILE A 162 -3.98 -20.99 -8.97
CA ILE A 162 -3.01 -20.79 -10.06
C ILE A 162 -3.72 -20.28 -11.33
N LYS A 163 -4.90 -20.85 -11.64
CA LYS A 163 -5.70 -20.39 -12.78
C LYS A 163 -6.24 -18.97 -12.58
N GLU A 164 -6.76 -18.68 -11.38
CA GLU A 164 -7.21 -17.32 -11.00
C GLU A 164 -6.05 -16.32 -11.08
N ILE A 165 -4.85 -16.70 -10.62
CA ILE A 165 -3.63 -15.89 -10.72
C ILE A 165 -3.29 -15.61 -12.20
N ALA A 166 -3.35 -16.62 -13.07
CA ALA A 166 -3.07 -16.45 -14.48
C ALA A 166 -4.10 -15.52 -15.17
N GLU A 167 -5.37 -15.61 -14.80
CA GLU A 167 -6.42 -14.71 -15.28
C GLU A 167 -6.22 -13.28 -14.80
N VAL A 168 -5.87 -13.09 -13.51
CA VAL A 168 -5.54 -11.77 -12.94
C VAL A 168 -4.29 -11.19 -13.61
N GLN A 169 -3.25 -12.00 -13.84
CA GLN A 169 -2.04 -11.57 -14.56
C GLN A 169 -2.34 -11.12 -15.99
N LYS A 170 -3.24 -11.82 -16.66
CA LYS A 170 -3.68 -11.44 -18.00
C LYS A 170 -4.47 -10.13 -17.97
N SER A 171 -5.34 -9.96 -16.98
CA SER A 171 -6.13 -8.74 -16.81
C SER A 171 -5.26 -7.54 -16.44
N LEU A 172 -4.27 -7.71 -15.55
CA LEU A 172 -3.34 -6.64 -15.19
C LEU A 172 -2.53 -6.10 -16.39
N LYS A 173 -2.31 -6.92 -17.43
CA LYS A 173 -1.66 -6.47 -18.67
C LYS A 173 -2.58 -5.67 -19.59
N THR A 174 -3.88 -5.75 -19.38
CA THR A 174 -4.90 -5.12 -20.22
C THR A 174 -5.65 -4.00 -19.49
N LEU A 175 -5.31 -3.75 -18.21
CA LEU A 175 -5.94 -2.67 -17.43
C LEU A 175 -5.75 -1.34 -18.14
N PRO A 176 -6.85 -0.62 -18.41
CA PRO A 176 -6.73 0.79 -18.67
C PRO A 176 -6.07 1.40 -17.43
N PRO A 177 -5.13 2.34 -17.60
CA PRO A 177 -4.50 3.01 -16.47
C PRO A 177 -5.58 3.53 -15.52
N CYS A 178 -5.31 3.56 -14.22
CA CYS A 178 -6.18 4.12 -13.18
C CYS A 178 -6.47 5.63 -13.40
N GLU A 179 -6.46 6.07 -14.62
CA GLU A 179 -6.55 7.43 -15.12
C GLU A 179 -8.00 7.85 -15.41
N LEU A 180 -8.91 6.88 -15.50
CA LEU A 180 -10.30 7.17 -15.78
C LEU A 180 -10.98 7.74 -14.54
N ASN A 181 -11.63 8.89 -14.70
CA ASN A 181 -12.36 9.59 -13.62
C ASN A 181 -13.33 8.70 -12.83
N GLY A 182 -13.86 7.63 -13.42
CA GLY A 182 -14.74 6.65 -12.76
C GLY A 182 -14.05 5.83 -11.65
N PHE A 183 -12.72 5.79 -11.61
CA PHE A 183 -11.97 5.04 -10.59
C PHE A 183 -11.57 5.87 -9.37
N ARG A 184 -11.77 7.20 -9.38
CA ARG A 184 -11.32 8.06 -8.27
C ARG A 184 -11.92 7.63 -6.92
N SER A 185 -13.21 7.37 -6.86
CA SER A 185 -13.86 6.91 -5.62
C SER A 185 -13.32 5.57 -5.16
N LEU A 186 -13.05 4.65 -6.09
CA LEU A 186 -12.45 3.37 -5.79
C LEU A 186 -11.03 3.53 -5.23
N VAL A 187 -10.22 4.38 -5.84
CA VAL A 187 -8.87 4.71 -5.36
C VAL A 187 -8.93 5.23 -3.93
N LEU A 188 -9.77 6.24 -3.67
CA LEU A 188 -9.90 6.83 -2.34
C LEU A 188 -10.37 5.81 -1.31
N ASN A 189 -11.39 5.01 -1.62
CA ASN A 189 -11.88 3.97 -0.72
C ASN A 189 -10.82 2.91 -0.43
N THR A 190 -10.04 2.50 -1.43
CA THR A 190 -8.95 1.53 -1.23
C THR A 190 -7.84 2.13 -0.38
N SER A 191 -7.46 3.39 -0.60
CA SER A 191 -6.44 4.09 0.21
C SER A 191 -6.89 4.26 1.66
N ILE A 192 -8.15 4.63 1.89
CA ILE A 192 -8.75 4.74 3.24
C ILE A 192 -8.78 3.37 3.94
N ALA A 193 -9.19 2.31 3.23
CA ALA A 193 -9.19 0.96 3.79
C ALA A 193 -7.78 0.49 4.17
N THR A 194 -6.77 0.82 3.34
CA THR A 194 -5.37 0.52 3.62
C THR A 194 -4.88 1.29 4.85
N ALA A 195 -5.20 2.59 4.95
CA ALA A 195 -4.87 3.40 6.12
C ALA A 195 -5.52 2.83 7.39
N ASN A 196 -6.79 2.44 7.33
CA ASN A 196 -7.48 1.82 8.47
C ASN A 196 -6.83 0.50 8.89
N ALA A 197 -6.45 -0.36 7.95
CA ALA A 197 -5.74 -1.60 8.24
C ALA A 197 -4.41 -1.33 8.95
N LEU A 198 -3.64 -0.33 8.48
CA LEU A 198 -2.41 0.13 9.11
C LEU A 198 -2.63 0.63 10.53
N PHE A 199 -3.60 1.52 10.75
CA PHE A 199 -3.87 2.09 12.08
C PHE A 199 -4.32 1.04 13.09
N ILE A 200 -5.12 0.07 12.66
CA ILE A 200 -5.50 -1.08 13.50
C ILE A 200 -4.26 -1.89 13.88
N TYR A 201 -3.41 -2.20 12.91
CA TYR A 201 -2.18 -2.96 13.16
C TYR A 201 -1.22 -2.22 14.10
N LEU A 202 -1.01 -0.93 13.87
CA LEU A 202 -0.10 -0.09 14.67
C LEU A 202 -0.70 0.30 16.04
N GLY A 203 -1.95 -0.04 16.31
CA GLY A 203 -2.61 0.30 17.56
C GLY A 203 -2.88 1.80 17.75
N ILE A 204 -2.85 2.58 16.67
CA ILE A 204 -3.00 4.05 16.71
C ILE A 204 -4.47 4.46 16.84
N ASP A 205 -5.39 3.73 16.25
CA ASP A 205 -6.82 4.04 16.28
C ASP A 205 -7.62 3.08 17.14
N ASN A 206 -8.19 3.63 18.20
CA ASN A 206 -9.02 2.89 19.14
C ASN A 206 -10.52 3.07 18.91
N SER A 207 -10.92 4.05 18.10
CA SER A 207 -12.26 4.60 18.19
C SER A 207 -13.24 4.16 17.12
N GLN A 208 -12.78 3.62 15.99
CA GLN A 208 -13.66 3.35 14.85
C GLN A 208 -13.21 2.15 14.00
N ALA A 209 -12.81 1.05 14.61
CA ALA A 209 -12.68 -0.17 13.85
C ALA A 209 -14.08 -0.57 13.36
N ILE A 210 -14.30 -0.43 12.05
CA ILE A 210 -15.36 -1.16 11.38
C ILE A 210 -14.92 -2.63 11.40
N GLY A 211 -15.25 -3.34 12.47
CA GLY A 211 -14.85 -4.71 12.74
C GLY A 211 -14.64 -4.94 14.23
N PRO A 212 -14.51 -6.19 14.68
CA PRO A 212 -14.31 -6.50 16.10
C PRO A 212 -13.03 -5.83 16.63
N THR A 213 -13.19 -5.11 17.75
CA THR A 213 -12.19 -4.23 18.38
C THR A 213 -11.14 -4.97 19.19
N ASN A 214 -10.85 -6.22 18.93
CA ASN A 214 -9.85 -6.96 19.67
C ASN A 214 -8.43 -6.62 19.16
N ARG A 215 -7.67 -5.98 20.01
CA ARG A 215 -6.30 -5.50 19.79
C ARG A 215 -5.25 -6.48 20.26
N ALA A 216 -5.54 -7.75 20.24
CA ALA A 216 -4.49 -8.72 20.53
C ALA A 216 -3.38 -8.57 19.47
N PRO A 217 -2.10 -8.61 19.86
CA PRO A 217 -1.03 -8.76 18.90
C PRO A 217 -1.36 -9.92 17.96
N GLY A 218 -1.28 -9.67 16.65
CA GLY A 218 -1.60 -10.69 15.68
C GLY A 218 -2.92 -10.54 14.92
N PHE A 219 -3.73 -9.54 15.21
CA PHE A 219 -4.94 -9.26 14.43
C PHE A 219 -4.63 -8.65 13.08
N ARG A 220 -5.27 -9.17 12.04
CA ARG A 220 -5.16 -8.71 10.64
C ARG A 220 -6.53 -8.62 10.01
N SER A 221 -6.68 -7.71 9.06
CA SER A 221 -7.95 -7.40 8.44
C SER A 221 -7.85 -7.49 6.93
N ASN A 222 -8.83 -8.11 6.30
CA ASN A 222 -9.00 -8.08 4.85
C ASN A 222 -10.21 -7.22 4.50
N TRP A 223 -10.06 -6.40 3.47
CA TRP A 223 -11.04 -5.42 3.05
C TRP A 223 -11.31 -5.54 1.56
N ALA A 224 -12.57 -5.42 1.17
CA ALA A 224 -12.96 -5.17 -0.20
C ALA A 224 -13.52 -3.76 -0.33
N THR A 225 -13.24 -3.11 -1.42
CA THR A 225 -13.71 -1.77 -1.71
C THR A 225 -14.39 -1.69 -3.05
N THR A 226 -15.37 -0.81 -3.15
CA THR A 226 -16.03 -0.43 -4.40
C THR A 226 -16.05 1.08 -4.52
N ASN A 227 -16.63 1.63 -5.58
CA ASN A 227 -16.78 3.07 -5.75
C ASN A 227 -17.56 3.74 -4.60
N ASN A 228 -18.45 3.02 -3.94
CA ASN A 228 -19.38 3.59 -2.96
C ASN A 228 -19.21 3.01 -1.55
N THR A 229 -18.50 1.89 -1.38
CA THR A 229 -18.44 1.19 -0.10
C THR A 229 -17.04 0.65 0.19
N ILE A 230 -16.74 0.56 1.49
CA ILE A 230 -15.62 -0.21 2.05
C ILE A 230 -16.26 -1.33 2.86
N THR A 231 -15.93 -2.58 2.54
CA THR A 231 -16.48 -3.76 3.22
C THR A 231 -15.36 -4.50 3.91
N PHE A 232 -15.50 -4.67 5.20
CA PHE A 232 -14.65 -5.58 5.98
C PHE A 232 -15.04 -7.01 5.62
N LEU A 233 -14.09 -7.83 5.21
CA LEU A 233 -14.33 -9.20 4.80
C LEU A 233 -14.09 -10.20 5.94
N GLU A 234 -12.94 -10.10 6.57
CA GLU A 234 -12.56 -10.96 7.69
C GLU A 234 -11.48 -10.35 8.56
N GLN A 235 -11.44 -10.76 9.79
CA GLN A 235 -10.39 -10.48 10.73
C GLN A 235 -9.83 -11.79 11.25
N ILE A 236 -8.52 -11.96 11.17
CA ILE A 236 -7.85 -13.20 11.55
C ILE A 236 -7.02 -12.94 12.80
N SER A 237 -7.27 -13.76 13.81
CA SER A 237 -6.43 -13.83 15.01
C SER A 237 -5.24 -14.75 14.71
N MET A 238 -4.05 -14.29 15.00
CA MET A 238 -2.84 -15.12 14.98
C MET A 238 -2.58 -15.75 16.32
#